data_03dd724cd126c1bff8ebdf8dc71ecf65
#
_entry.id   03dd724cd126c1bff8ebdf8dc71ecf65
#
_cell.length_a   1.000
_cell.length_b   1.000
_cell.length_c   1.000
_cell.angle_alpha   90.00
_cell.angle_beta   90.00
_cell.angle_gamma   90.00
#
_symmetry.space_group_name_H-M   'P 1'
#
loop_
_entity.id
_entity.type
_entity.pdbx_description
1 polymer ?
#
loop_
_entity_poly.entity_id
_entity_poly.type
_entity_poly.pdbx_seq_one_letter_code
_entity_poly.pdbx_strand_id
1 'polypeptide(L)'
;MKVKFAHQLRAIAALSVVIYHYWGIFFSPAVRTIIGVPASFAPAKPGYAQHVMSPGQGGLIYGVFGVGVFFLISGFVIPISLRNISTGTFLVRRFFRIYPVYWFCLLISLSMYFICSWYWHTPLSDRTSLKYLLQTLPLLHSVTGMASLDFVCWSLAVEVKFYVIFALIFLAGRNAHKMLALSIGFLTLCCAAAYLAQHDSSPESMLSLLTSDMKFITFMFLGCLFYYALYDELTVAAALGYGAIIYVLFLMTAASYEGSIGGPLARNYTYALVLFSACYVLRDRFRDNRVLDFLADISFPLYLLHSTVGYVLMAILIDHGVAFTFAWVISLGVVLLVAFGVHKYVEIPVNAFGKKVSNLAGRPPKPVQRDALPLEGSP
;
A
#
# COMPACT_ATOMS: atom_id res chain seq x y z
N MET A 1 0.01 0.41 -20.92
CA MET A 1 -0.21 -1.05 -20.97
C MET A 1 -0.36 -1.54 -19.53
N LYS A 2 -1.46 -2.21 -19.16
CA LYS A 2 -1.60 -2.84 -17.85
C LYS A 2 -0.82 -4.16 -17.90
N VAL A 3 0.11 -4.38 -16.98
CA VAL A 3 0.79 -5.67 -16.84
C VAL A 3 -0.17 -6.59 -16.07
N LYS A 4 -0.72 -7.58 -16.77
CA LYS A 4 -1.89 -8.36 -16.33
C LYS A 4 -1.71 -9.06 -14.98
N PHE A 5 -0.58 -9.74 -14.77
CA PHE A 5 -0.33 -10.42 -13.49
C PHE A 5 -0.31 -9.44 -12.31
N ALA A 6 0.41 -8.31 -12.46
CA ALA A 6 0.49 -7.31 -11.41
C ALA A 6 -0.86 -6.62 -11.16
N HIS A 7 -1.70 -6.48 -12.20
CA HIS A 7 -3.06 -5.99 -12.05
C HIS A 7 -3.92 -6.96 -11.23
N GLN A 8 -3.95 -8.25 -11.59
CA GLN A 8 -4.77 -9.25 -10.89
C GLN A 8 -4.27 -9.55 -9.47
N LEU A 9 -2.96 -9.46 -9.20
CA LEU A 9 -2.41 -9.55 -7.85
C LEU A 9 -2.96 -8.48 -6.90
N ARG A 10 -3.38 -7.30 -7.41
CA ARG A 10 -4.03 -6.28 -6.58
C ARG A 10 -5.35 -6.76 -5.97
N ALA A 11 -6.11 -7.59 -6.69
CA ALA A 11 -7.34 -8.18 -6.18
C ALA A 11 -7.05 -9.11 -5.00
N ILE A 12 -6.05 -9.99 -5.14
CA ILE A 12 -5.63 -10.92 -4.09
C ILE A 12 -5.14 -10.16 -2.87
N ALA A 13 -4.31 -9.13 -3.08
CA ALA A 13 -3.79 -8.29 -2.00
C ALA A 13 -4.92 -7.56 -1.24
N ALA A 14 -5.89 -6.97 -1.96
CA ALA A 14 -7.02 -6.27 -1.35
C ALA A 14 -7.89 -7.23 -0.52
N LEU A 15 -8.24 -8.39 -1.06
CA LEU A 15 -9.04 -9.39 -0.35
C LEU A 15 -8.30 -9.92 0.89
N SER A 16 -6.99 -10.16 0.81
CA SER A 16 -6.19 -10.59 1.96
C SER A 16 -6.25 -9.56 3.09
N VAL A 17 -6.15 -8.27 2.77
CA VAL A 17 -6.26 -7.20 3.77
C VAL A 17 -7.68 -7.13 4.35
N VAL A 18 -8.73 -7.22 3.52
CA VAL A 18 -10.12 -7.20 3.98
C VAL A 18 -10.41 -8.36 4.94
N ILE A 19 -9.99 -9.59 4.59
CA ILE A 19 -10.15 -10.77 5.46
C ILE A 19 -9.45 -10.54 6.81
N TYR A 20 -8.22 -10.05 6.80
CA TYR A 20 -7.48 -9.77 8.03
C TYR A 20 -8.19 -8.74 8.91
N HIS A 21 -8.73 -7.70 8.31
CA HIS A 21 -9.45 -6.65 9.01
C HIS A 21 -10.78 -7.16 9.58
N TYR A 22 -11.59 -7.85 8.78
CA TYR A 22 -12.92 -8.28 9.21
C TYR A 22 -12.89 -9.45 10.20
N TRP A 23 -12.02 -10.43 9.97
CA TRP A 23 -11.95 -11.63 10.83
C TRP A 23 -10.96 -11.48 11.99
N GLY A 24 -10.13 -10.43 11.97
CA GLY A 24 -9.11 -10.20 12.98
C GLY A 24 -9.26 -8.86 13.70
N ILE A 25 -8.90 -7.79 13.03
CA ILE A 25 -8.80 -6.44 13.61
C ILE A 25 -10.13 -5.95 14.18
N PHE A 26 -11.26 -6.25 13.55
CA PHE A 26 -12.60 -5.89 14.04
C PHE A 26 -12.87 -6.30 15.50
N PHE A 27 -12.32 -7.43 15.93
CA PHE A 27 -12.49 -7.91 17.31
C PHE A 27 -11.57 -7.22 18.32
N SER A 28 -10.66 -6.35 17.91
CA SER A 28 -9.79 -5.60 18.81
C SER A 28 -10.60 -4.57 19.61
N PRO A 29 -10.51 -4.55 20.96
CA PRO A 29 -11.14 -3.51 21.78
C PRO A 29 -10.71 -2.09 21.36
N ALA A 30 -9.42 -1.90 21.06
CA ALA A 30 -8.89 -0.60 20.63
C ALA A 30 -9.58 -0.08 19.37
N VAL A 31 -9.87 -0.96 18.38
CA VAL A 31 -10.59 -0.58 17.15
C VAL A 31 -12.01 -0.14 17.46
N ARG A 32 -12.72 -0.88 18.31
CA ARG A 32 -14.09 -0.54 18.71
C ARG A 32 -14.14 0.82 19.39
N THR A 33 -13.25 1.07 20.33
CA THR A 33 -13.14 2.39 20.98
C THR A 33 -12.86 3.50 19.96
N ILE A 34 -11.97 3.26 19.02
CA ILE A 34 -11.61 4.27 17.99
C ILE A 34 -12.80 4.63 17.12
N ILE A 35 -13.62 3.65 16.70
CA ILE A 35 -14.81 3.93 15.86
C ILE A 35 -16.03 4.39 16.69
N GLY A 36 -15.93 4.47 18.02
CA GLY A 36 -17.00 4.98 18.89
C GLY A 36 -18.03 3.93 19.30
N VAL A 37 -17.74 2.63 19.14
CA VAL A 37 -18.59 1.55 19.64
C VAL A 37 -18.37 1.37 21.13
N PRO A 38 -19.44 1.23 21.96
CA PRO A 38 -19.31 1.13 23.41
C PRO A 38 -18.55 -0.13 23.84
N ALA A 39 -17.87 -0.06 24.97
CA ALA A 39 -17.08 -1.18 25.50
C ALA A 39 -17.93 -2.42 25.82
N SER A 40 -19.23 -2.25 26.12
CA SER A 40 -20.19 -3.33 26.33
C SER A 40 -20.46 -4.17 25.07
N PHE A 41 -20.25 -3.62 23.88
CA PHE A 41 -20.36 -4.35 22.63
C PHE A 41 -19.13 -5.28 22.44
N ALA A 42 -19.28 -6.55 22.74
CA ALA A 42 -18.22 -7.56 22.69
C ALA A 42 -18.69 -8.78 21.87
N PRO A 43 -18.68 -8.68 20.54
CA PRO A 43 -19.14 -9.77 19.68
C PRO A 43 -18.27 -11.02 19.84
N ALA A 44 -18.90 -12.20 19.87
CA ALA A 44 -18.19 -13.46 19.91
C ALA A 44 -17.42 -13.70 18.60
N LYS A 45 -16.15 -14.04 18.72
CA LYS A 45 -15.31 -14.36 17.58
C LYS A 45 -15.54 -15.81 17.14
N PRO A 46 -15.98 -16.07 15.89
CA PRO A 46 -16.25 -17.43 15.45
C PRO A 46 -14.95 -18.24 15.29
N GLY A 47 -15.06 -19.57 15.39
CA GLY A 47 -13.91 -20.49 15.35
C GLY A 47 -13.02 -20.31 14.09
N TYR A 48 -13.63 -20.15 12.92
CA TYR A 48 -12.89 -19.95 11.67
C TYR A 48 -12.07 -18.65 11.62
N ALA A 49 -12.42 -17.67 12.44
CA ALA A 49 -11.71 -16.39 12.49
C ALA A 49 -10.62 -16.34 13.57
N GLN A 50 -10.55 -17.34 14.48
CA GLN A 50 -9.67 -17.28 15.65
C GLN A 50 -8.19 -17.16 15.32
N HIS A 51 -7.72 -17.82 14.25
CA HIS A 51 -6.30 -17.89 13.89
C HIS A 51 -5.82 -16.81 12.93
N VAL A 52 -6.70 -15.88 12.50
CA VAL A 52 -6.36 -14.86 11.50
C VAL A 52 -5.32 -13.86 11.99
N MET A 53 -5.37 -13.50 13.29
CA MET A 53 -4.41 -12.56 13.91
C MET A 53 -3.14 -13.25 14.40
N SER A 54 -3.24 -14.51 14.80
CA SER A 54 -2.15 -15.29 15.38
C SER A 54 -2.15 -16.70 14.81
N PRO A 55 -1.73 -16.88 13.56
CA PRO A 55 -1.82 -18.16 12.86
C PRO A 55 -0.78 -19.20 13.33
N GLY A 56 -0.14 -18.97 14.48
CA GLY A 56 0.94 -19.82 14.99
C GLY A 56 2.31 -19.50 14.40
N GLN A 57 3.34 -20.28 14.79
CA GLN A 57 4.69 -20.10 14.27
C GLN A 57 4.72 -20.38 12.76
N GLY A 58 5.25 -19.43 11.97
CA GLY A 58 5.34 -19.56 10.52
C GLY A 58 4.04 -19.28 9.75
N GLY A 59 2.92 -19.00 10.42
CA GLY A 59 1.64 -18.78 9.77
C GLY A 59 1.55 -17.47 8.96
N LEU A 60 0.63 -17.48 7.98
CA LEU A 60 0.36 -16.34 7.11
C LEU A 60 -0.53 -15.32 7.81
N ILE A 61 -0.03 -14.09 7.99
CA ILE A 61 -0.81 -12.94 8.46
C ILE A 61 -1.33 -12.18 7.24
N TYR A 62 -2.59 -12.44 6.87
CA TYR A 62 -3.17 -11.98 5.62
C TYR A 62 -3.03 -10.47 5.36
N GLY A 63 -3.20 -9.62 6.38
CA GLY A 63 -3.06 -8.17 6.24
C GLY A 63 -1.62 -7.76 5.93
N VAL A 64 -0.66 -8.28 6.67
CA VAL A 64 0.78 -8.00 6.47
C VAL A 64 1.24 -8.50 5.10
N PHE A 65 0.85 -9.72 4.73
CA PHE A 65 1.10 -10.31 3.41
C PHE A 65 0.50 -9.47 2.28
N GLY A 66 -0.79 -9.10 2.38
CA GLY A 66 -1.47 -8.31 1.35
C GLY A 66 -0.84 -6.94 1.12
N VAL A 67 -0.45 -6.24 2.19
CA VAL A 67 0.29 -4.97 2.08
C VAL A 67 1.66 -5.18 1.43
N GLY A 68 2.37 -6.26 1.77
CA GLY A 68 3.63 -6.62 1.10
C GLY A 68 3.48 -6.81 -0.40
N VAL A 69 2.41 -7.48 -0.85
CA VAL A 69 2.08 -7.62 -2.29
C VAL A 69 1.80 -6.26 -2.93
N PHE A 70 1.03 -5.38 -2.27
CA PHE A 70 0.78 -4.02 -2.77
C PHE A 70 2.07 -3.21 -2.92
N PHE A 71 2.99 -3.29 -1.97
CA PHE A 71 4.26 -2.57 -2.04
C PHE A 71 5.16 -3.08 -3.16
N LEU A 72 5.21 -4.39 -3.43
CA LEU A 72 5.92 -4.92 -4.60
C LEU A 72 5.30 -4.46 -5.91
N ILE A 73 3.96 -4.47 -6.00
CA ILE A 73 3.26 -3.95 -7.20
C ILE A 73 3.57 -2.45 -7.39
N SER A 74 3.56 -1.65 -6.33
CA SER A 74 3.88 -0.22 -6.42
C SER A 74 5.31 -0.02 -6.88
N GLY A 75 6.29 -0.72 -6.29
CA GLY A 75 7.68 -0.69 -6.73
C GLY A 75 7.85 -1.07 -8.21
N PHE A 76 7.12 -2.08 -8.69
CA PHE A 76 7.14 -2.54 -10.07
C PHE A 76 6.51 -1.52 -11.06
N VAL A 77 5.40 -0.88 -10.69
CA VAL A 77 4.61 0.00 -11.59
C VAL A 77 5.17 1.43 -11.64
N ILE A 78 5.85 1.90 -10.61
CA ILE A 78 6.36 3.28 -10.55
C ILE A 78 7.39 3.58 -11.64
N PRO A 79 8.42 2.74 -11.87
CA PRO A 79 9.35 2.94 -12.97
C PRO A 79 8.65 2.98 -14.34
N ILE A 80 7.65 2.10 -14.59
CA ILE A 80 6.84 2.10 -15.82
C ILE A 80 6.21 3.48 -16.05
N SER A 81 5.68 4.05 -14.98
CA SER A 81 4.96 5.32 -15.01
C SER A 81 5.89 6.52 -15.30
N LEU A 82 7.16 6.44 -14.92
CA LEU A 82 8.13 7.53 -15.07
C LEU A 82 8.93 7.45 -16.38
N ARG A 83 8.92 6.30 -17.06
CA ARG A 83 9.78 6.01 -18.22
C ARG A 83 9.70 7.06 -19.34
N ASN A 84 8.49 7.57 -19.65
CA ASN A 84 8.21 8.40 -20.81
C ASN A 84 7.68 9.80 -20.47
N ILE A 85 7.80 10.22 -19.21
CA ILE A 85 7.29 11.53 -18.76
C ILE A 85 8.34 12.23 -17.88
N SER A 86 8.20 13.54 -17.69
CA SER A 86 9.04 14.28 -16.76
C SER A 86 8.67 13.94 -15.30
N THR A 87 9.62 14.11 -14.39
CA THR A 87 9.39 13.89 -12.95
C THR A 87 8.26 14.76 -12.42
N GLY A 88 8.16 16.03 -12.85
CA GLY A 88 7.05 16.90 -12.46
C GLY A 88 5.69 16.39 -12.97
N THR A 89 5.61 15.98 -14.24
CA THR A 89 4.41 15.35 -14.81
C THR A 89 4.02 14.08 -14.03
N PHE A 90 5.00 13.27 -13.65
CA PHE A 90 4.78 12.08 -12.83
C PHE A 90 4.18 12.43 -11.47
N LEU A 91 4.77 13.35 -10.71
CA LEU A 91 4.28 13.75 -9.39
C LEU A 91 2.86 14.32 -9.46
N VAL A 92 2.55 15.18 -10.45
CA VAL A 92 1.19 15.68 -10.66
C VAL A 92 0.20 14.54 -10.92
N ARG A 93 0.55 13.57 -11.78
CA ARG A 93 -0.32 12.41 -12.04
C ARG A 93 -0.51 11.54 -10.80
N ARG A 94 0.53 11.39 -9.94
CA ARG A 94 0.43 10.64 -8.69
C ARG A 94 -0.44 11.37 -7.67
N PHE A 95 -0.34 12.70 -7.59
CA PHE A 95 -1.23 13.50 -6.76
C PHE A 95 -2.71 13.28 -7.11
N PHE A 96 -3.07 13.43 -8.40
CA PHE A 96 -4.45 13.24 -8.84
C PHE A 96 -4.93 11.78 -8.74
N ARG A 97 -4.02 10.82 -8.77
CA ARG A 97 -4.36 9.40 -8.57
C ARG A 97 -4.72 9.09 -7.12
N ILE A 98 -4.07 9.73 -6.15
CA ILE A 98 -4.19 9.39 -4.73
C ILE A 98 -5.14 10.34 -4.01
N TYR A 99 -4.76 11.62 -3.92
CA TYR A 99 -5.36 12.56 -2.97
C TYR A 99 -6.86 12.79 -3.15
N PRO A 100 -7.41 13.04 -4.34
CA PRO A 100 -8.84 13.31 -4.45
C PRO A 100 -9.73 12.10 -4.10
N VAL A 101 -9.32 10.90 -4.50
CA VAL A 101 -10.02 9.65 -4.14
C VAL A 101 -9.89 9.40 -2.64
N TYR A 102 -8.70 9.57 -2.10
CA TYR A 102 -8.42 9.44 -0.68
C TYR A 102 -9.27 10.40 0.16
N TRP A 103 -9.31 11.70 -0.19
CA TRP A 103 -10.13 12.68 0.52
C TRP A 103 -11.63 12.35 0.45
N PHE A 104 -12.11 11.89 -0.70
CA PHE A 104 -13.51 11.49 -0.84
C PHE A 104 -13.83 10.27 0.04
N CYS A 105 -12.97 9.23 0.05
CA CYS A 105 -13.12 8.08 0.94
C CYS A 105 -13.01 8.49 2.41
N LEU A 106 -12.12 9.43 2.74
CA LEU A 106 -11.98 9.94 4.10
C LEU A 106 -13.24 10.67 4.59
N LEU A 107 -13.94 11.41 3.71
CA LEU A 107 -15.24 12.01 4.02
C LEU A 107 -16.31 10.94 4.32
N ILE A 108 -16.32 9.84 3.56
CA ILE A 108 -17.21 8.71 3.84
C ILE A 108 -16.85 8.08 5.20
N SER A 109 -15.56 7.83 5.47
CA SER A 109 -15.10 7.30 6.76
C SER A 109 -15.48 8.24 7.91
N LEU A 110 -15.33 9.54 7.74
CA LEU A 110 -15.74 10.54 8.73
C LEU A 110 -17.25 10.49 9.00
N SER A 111 -18.07 10.33 7.96
CA SER A 111 -19.51 10.16 8.12
C SER A 111 -19.87 8.91 8.94
N MET A 112 -19.09 7.84 8.83
CA MET A 112 -19.30 6.63 9.63
C MET A 112 -19.02 6.86 11.11
N TYR A 113 -18.04 7.69 11.48
CA TYR A 113 -17.82 8.08 12.88
C TYR A 113 -19.03 8.85 13.44
N PHE A 114 -19.63 9.76 12.68
CA PHE A 114 -20.85 10.46 13.09
C PHE A 114 -22.03 9.50 13.24
N ILE A 115 -22.23 8.58 12.28
CA ILE A 115 -23.29 7.56 12.35
C ILE A 115 -23.12 6.68 13.57
N CYS A 116 -21.88 6.23 13.86
CA CYS A 116 -21.57 5.40 15.01
C CYS A 116 -21.87 6.12 16.33
N SER A 117 -21.39 7.35 16.48
CA SER A 117 -21.64 8.19 17.65
C SER A 117 -23.13 8.46 17.86
N TRP A 118 -23.87 8.75 16.80
CA TRP A 118 -25.33 8.95 16.85
C TRP A 118 -26.09 7.68 17.26
N TYR A 119 -25.71 6.55 16.67
CA TYR A 119 -26.38 5.27 16.90
C TYR A 119 -26.22 4.78 18.35
N TRP A 120 -25.01 4.82 18.90
CA TRP A 120 -24.72 4.35 20.26
C TRP A 120 -24.77 5.45 21.32
N HIS A 121 -25.09 6.69 20.96
CA HIS A 121 -25.03 7.85 21.86
C HIS A 121 -23.69 8.01 22.58
N THR A 122 -22.60 7.68 21.90
CA THR A 122 -21.22 7.78 22.40
C THR A 122 -20.57 9.09 21.97
N PRO A 123 -19.58 9.62 22.70
CA PRO A 123 -18.80 10.77 22.25
C PRO A 123 -18.14 10.49 20.90
N LEU A 124 -18.02 11.52 20.07
CA LEU A 124 -17.24 11.44 18.83
C LEU A 124 -15.79 11.07 19.16
N SER A 125 -15.19 10.20 18.35
CA SER A 125 -13.78 9.84 18.48
C SER A 125 -12.89 11.09 18.39
N ASP A 126 -11.88 11.18 19.26
CA ASP A 126 -10.88 12.26 19.23
C ASP A 126 -10.18 12.37 17.88
N ARG A 127 -10.12 11.26 17.12
CA ARG A 127 -9.55 11.23 15.76
C ARG A 127 -10.31 12.09 14.75
N THR A 128 -11.57 12.47 15.04
CA THR A 128 -12.35 13.40 14.19
C THR A 128 -12.03 14.87 14.46
N SER A 129 -11.19 15.17 15.46
CA SER A 129 -10.80 16.54 15.77
C SER A 129 -9.97 17.19 14.66
N LEU A 130 -10.04 18.51 14.57
CA LEU A 130 -9.32 19.30 13.56
C LEU A 130 -7.81 18.99 13.54
N LYS A 131 -7.21 18.76 14.70
CA LYS A 131 -5.78 18.42 14.85
C LYS A 131 -5.43 17.14 14.06
N TYR A 132 -6.25 16.08 14.17
CA TYR A 132 -6.04 14.83 13.44
C TYR A 132 -6.35 14.99 11.95
N LEU A 133 -7.40 15.75 11.60
CA LEU A 133 -7.74 16.00 10.19
C LEU A 133 -6.63 16.75 9.46
N LEU A 134 -6.06 17.82 10.05
CA LEU A 134 -4.98 18.59 9.44
C LEU A 134 -3.72 17.77 9.16
N GLN A 135 -3.47 16.69 9.89
CA GLN A 135 -2.33 15.81 9.67
C GLN A 135 -2.66 14.62 8.79
N THR A 136 -3.90 14.14 8.84
CA THR A 136 -4.36 13.02 8.01
C THR A 136 -4.55 13.44 6.56
N LEU A 137 -5.15 14.59 6.29
CA LEU A 137 -5.41 15.08 4.93
C LEU A 137 -4.16 15.13 4.03
N PRO A 138 -3.00 15.64 4.47
CA PRO A 138 -1.76 15.63 3.68
C PRO A 138 -0.91 14.36 3.88
N LEU A 139 -1.40 13.35 4.62
CA LEU A 139 -0.68 12.11 4.97
C LEU A 139 0.60 12.34 5.80
N LEU A 140 0.64 13.41 6.62
CA LEU A 140 1.79 13.75 7.46
C LEU A 140 1.79 13.00 8.81
N HIS A 141 0.73 12.31 9.17
CA HIS A 141 0.60 11.60 10.43
C HIS A 141 1.76 10.63 10.72
N SER A 142 2.33 9.99 9.69
CA SER A 142 3.47 9.07 9.85
C SER A 142 4.81 9.78 10.14
N VAL A 143 4.90 11.10 9.90
CA VAL A 143 6.09 11.91 10.22
C VAL A 143 5.95 12.57 11.60
N THR A 144 4.72 12.83 12.01
CA THR A 144 4.42 13.51 13.29
C THR A 144 4.17 12.54 14.45
N GLY A 145 4.20 11.22 14.19
CA GLY A 145 3.90 10.20 15.19
C GLY A 145 2.44 10.10 15.60
N MET A 146 1.55 10.89 14.97
CA MET A 146 0.13 10.87 15.30
C MET A 146 -0.59 9.73 14.56
N ALA A 147 -1.61 9.16 15.20
CA ALA A 147 -2.48 8.20 14.56
C ALA A 147 -3.31 8.86 13.45
N SER A 148 -3.54 8.16 12.33
CA SER A 148 -4.45 8.63 11.28
C SER A 148 -5.91 8.46 11.68
N LEU A 149 -6.81 9.18 11.00
CA LEU A 149 -8.26 9.03 11.17
C LEU A 149 -8.70 7.61 10.79
N ASP A 150 -8.19 7.06 9.71
CA ASP A 150 -8.50 5.71 9.25
C ASP A 150 -7.31 4.76 9.46
N PHE A 151 -7.61 3.49 9.70
CA PHE A 151 -6.63 2.46 10.05
C PHE A 151 -5.65 2.11 8.92
N VAL A 152 -6.01 2.41 7.67
CA VAL A 152 -5.24 1.98 6.49
C VAL A 152 -4.41 3.08 5.86
N CYS A 153 -4.55 4.33 6.30
CA CYS A 153 -3.86 5.48 5.70
C CYS A 153 -2.34 5.45 5.85
N TRP A 154 -1.80 4.71 6.82
CA TRP A 154 -0.36 4.61 7.03
C TRP A 154 0.40 4.07 5.81
N SER A 155 -0.13 3.03 5.16
CA SER A 155 0.51 2.45 3.96
C SER A 155 0.47 3.39 2.76
N LEU A 156 -0.57 4.22 2.66
CA LEU A 156 -0.67 5.25 1.65
C LEU A 156 0.38 6.36 1.87
N ALA A 157 0.64 6.73 3.13
CA ALA A 157 1.72 7.67 3.47
C ALA A 157 3.10 7.11 3.08
N VAL A 158 3.33 5.80 3.31
CA VAL A 158 4.54 5.10 2.83
C VAL A 158 4.67 5.17 1.31
N GLU A 159 3.57 4.92 0.59
CA GLU A 159 3.55 4.94 -0.87
C GLU A 159 3.87 6.34 -1.42
N VAL A 160 3.34 7.40 -0.82
CA VAL A 160 3.64 8.79 -1.20
C VAL A 160 5.11 9.12 -0.94
N LYS A 161 5.67 8.73 0.21
CA LYS A 161 7.11 8.88 0.49
C LYS A 161 7.96 8.18 -0.56
N PHE A 162 7.60 6.93 -0.92
CA PHE A 162 8.29 6.19 -1.95
C PHE A 162 8.27 6.93 -3.31
N TYR A 163 7.15 7.52 -3.71
CA TYR A 163 7.06 8.28 -4.95
C TYR A 163 8.04 9.45 -4.98
N VAL A 164 8.14 10.19 -3.89
CA VAL A 164 9.07 11.33 -3.77
C VAL A 164 10.52 10.85 -3.81
N ILE A 165 10.87 9.84 -2.99
CA ILE A 165 12.22 9.29 -2.91
C ILE A 165 12.66 8.73 -4.27
N PHE A 166 11.80 7.92 -4.90
CA PHE A 166 12.08 7.34 -6.21
C PHE A 166 12.27 8.42 -7.29
N ALA A 167 11.42 9.46 -7.28
CA ALA A 167 11.50 10.57 -8.20
C ALA A 167 12.82 11.36 -8.04
N LEU A 168 13.27 11.60 -6.81
CA LEU A 168 14.55 12.28 -6.51
C LEU A 168 15.75 11.45 -6.96
N ILE A 169 15.76 10.14 -6.67
CA ILE A 169 16.83 9.23 -7.12
C ILE A 169 16.86 9.16 -8.66
N PHE A 170 15.69 9.12 -9.32
CA PHE A 170 15.59 9.12 -10.77
C PHE A 170 16.13 10.40 -11.42
N LEU A 171 15.99 11.55 -10.78
CA LEU A 171 16.62 12.81 -11.25
C LEU A 171 18.14 12.73 -11.20
N ALA A 172 18.70 12.06 -10.19
CA ALA A 172 20.15 11.92 -10.02
C ALA A 172 20.74 10.84 -10.96
N GLY A 173 19.94 9.87 -11.42
CA GLY A 173 20.42 8.83 -12.34
C GLY A 173 19.29 8.08 -13.05
N ARG A 174 19.31 8.08 -14.38
CA ARG A 174 18.29 7.44 -15.24
C ARG A 174 18.63 6.03 -15.71
N ASN A 175 19.91 5.64 -15.62
CA ASN A 175 20.35 4.29 -15.96
C ASN A 175 20.02 3.34 -14.79
N ALA A 176 19.58 2.12 -15.09
CA ALA A 176 19.15 1.13 -14.10
C ALA A 176 20.24 0.84 -13.03
N HIS A 177 21.49 0.65 -13.44
CA HIS A 177 22.59 0.41 -12.51
C HIS A 177 22.85 1.62 -11.59
N LYS A 178 22.85 2.84 -12.14
CA LYS A 178 23.05 4.06 -11.36
C LYS A 178 21.88 4.29 -10.40
N MET A 179 20.64 4.07 -10.85
CA MET A 179 19.45 4.14 -10.02
C MET A 179 19.55 3.19 -8.83
N LEU A 180 19.89 1.93 -9.07
CA LEU A 180 19.97 0.91 -8.02
C LEU A 180 21.14 1.17 -7.07
N ALA A 181 22.30 1.59 -7.59
CA ALA A 181 23.44 1.95 -6.75
C ALA A 181 23.11 3.12 -5.80
N LEU A 182 22.47 4.18 -6.32
CA LEU A 182 22.01 5.31 -5.52
C LEU A 182 20.94 4.89 -4.50
N SER A 183 20.01 4.02 -4.91
CA SER A 183 18.99 3.47 -4.01
C SER A 183 19.62 2.67 -2.89
N ILE A 184 20.58 1.78 -3.17
CA ILE A 184 21.28 0.98 -2.16
C ILE A 184 22.06 1.90 -1.20
N GLY A 185 22.78 2.91 -1.71
CA GLY A 185 23.46 3.88 -0.85
C GLY A 185 22.50 4.60 0.09
N PHE A 186 21.38 5.11 -0.43
CA PHE A 186 20.33 5.72 0.38
C PHE A 186 19.73 4.75 1.42
N LEU A 187 19.38 3.53 1.01
CA LEU A 187 18.78 2.52 1.89
C LEU A 187 19.76 2.06 2.98
N THR A 188 21.06 1.99 2.66
CA THR A 188 22.11 1.68 3.66
C THR A 188 22.19 2.77 4.73
N LEU A 189 22.15 4.05 4.33
CA LEU A 189 22.10 5.17 5.28
C LEU A 189 20.83 5.12 6.14
N CYS A 190 19.69 4.82 5.54
CA CYS A 190 18.43 4.66 6.28
C CYS A 190 18.45 3.48 7.25
N CYS A 191 19.08 2.36 6.87
CA CYS A 191 19.24 1.20 7.73
C CYS A 191 20.14 1.54 8.94
N ALA A 192 21.26 2.20 8.71
CA ALA A 192 22.13 2.68 9.77
C ALA A 192 21.42 3.67 10.71
N ALA A 193 20.67 4.62 10.16
CA ALA A 193 19.88 5.56 10.93
C ALA A 193 18.78 4.87 11.76
N ALA A 194 18.10 3.86 11.20
CA ALA A 194 17.11 3.06 11.94
C ALA A 194 17.74 2.29 13.08
N TYR A 195 18.94 1.71 12.86
CA TYR A 195 19.69 1.03 13.91
C TYR A 195 20.07 2.00 15.04
N LEU A 196 20.58 3.18 14.72
CA LEU A 196 20.92 4.21 15.72
C LEU A 196 19.69 4.68 16.50
N ALA A 197 18.55 4.89 15.81
CA ALA A 197 17.30 5.31 16.43
C ALA A 197 16.77 4.29 17.48
N GLN A 198 17.02 3.00 17.29
CA GLN A 198 16.63 1.97 18.26
C GLN A 198 17.52 1.92 19.51
N HIS A 199 18.74 2.45 19.41
CA HIS A 199 19.68 2.53 20.52
C HIS A 199 19.69 3.90 21.21
N ASP A 200 18.86 4.84 20.72
CA ASP A 200 18.60 6.11 21.37
C ASP A 200 17.63 5.91 22.55
N SER A 201 17.91 6.55 23.67
CA SER A 201 17.06 6.50 24.87
C SER A 201 15.69 7.17 24.69
N SER A 202 15.45 7.82 23.55
CA SER A 202 14.21 8.52 23.21
C SER A 202 13.45 7.81 22.09
N PRO A 203 12.53 6.86 22.38
CA PRO A 203 11.81 6.09 21.36
C PRO A 203 10.93 6.96 20.43
N GLU A 204 10.60 8.18 20.84
CA GLU A 204 9.86 9.17 20.05
C GLU A 204 10.79 10.18 19.35
N SER A 205 12.07 9.85 19.18
CA SER A 205 13.00 10.73 18.50
C SER A 205 12.55 11.00 17.05
N MET A 206 12.83 12.20 16.54
CA MET A 206 12.54 12.55 15.15
C MET A 206 13.18 11.56 14.17
N LEU A 207 14.33 11.00 14.52
CA LEU A 207 15.03 9.98 13.74
C LEU A 207 14.22 8.66 13.67
N SER A 208 13.66 8.21 14.80
CA SER A 208 12.79 7.03 14.84
C SER A 208 11.55 7.21 13.96
N LEU A 209 10.88 8.36 14.04
CA LEU A 209 9.71 8.66 13.22
C LEU A 209 10.05 8.69 11.71
N LEU A 210 11.16 9.32 11.33
CA LEU A 210 11.58 9.39 9.93
C LEU A 210 12.00 8.04 9.34
N THR A 211 12.60 7.17 10.17
CA THR A 211 13.10 5.86 9.72
C THR A 211 12.10 4.73 9.85
N SER A 212 10.99 4.92 10.59
CA SER A 212 9.97 3.89 10.85
C SER A 212 9.38 3.26 9.59
N ASP A 213 9.23 4.02 8.51
CA ASP A 213 8.65 3.55 7.25
C ASP A 213 9.71 2.98 6.28
N MET A 214 11.02 3.12 6.59
CA MET A 214 12.09 2.72 5.66
C MET A 214 12.13 1.22 5.39
N LYS A 215 11.71 0.38 6.32
CA LYS A 215 11.54 -1.06 6.10
C LYS A 215 10.59 -1.38 4.94
N PHE A 216 9.49 -0.63 4.83
CA PHE A 216 8.52 -0.77 3.76
C PHE A 216 9.04 -0.23 2.43
N ILE A 217 9.66 0.95 2.47
CA ILE A 217 10.26 1.61 1.30
C ILE A 217 11.38 0.73 0.72
N THR A 218 12.24 0.15 1.58
CA THR A 218 13.28 -0.78 1.15
C THR A 218 12.68 -1.98 0.42
N PHE A 219 11.59 -2.53 0.93
CA PHE A 219 10.91 -3.65 0.28
C PHE A 219 10.29 -3.26 -1.09
N MET A 220 9.78 -2.03 -1.24
CA MET A 220 9.26 -1.54 -2.52
C MET A 220 10.33 -1.49 -3.61
N PHE A 221 11.59 -1.21 -3.26
CA PHE A 221 12.69 -1.24 -4.23
C PHE A 221 12.96 -2.63 -4.82
N LEU A 222 12.60 -3.73 -4.14
CA LEU A 222 12.61 -5.06 -4.75
C LEU A 222 11.65 -5.16 -5.93
N GLY A 223 10.49 -4.49 -5.86
CA GLY A 223 9.56 -4.40 -6.98
C GLY A 223 10.16 -3.73 -8.22
N CYS A 224 11.04 -2.73 -8.04
CA CYS A 224 11.71 -2.06 -9.16
C CYS A 224 12.64 -2.99 -9.96
N LEU A 225 13.24 -3.99 -9.31
CA LEU A 225 14.11 -4.95 -10.00
C LEU A 225 13.38 -5.77 -11.05
N PHE A 226 12.15 -6.19 -10.73
CA PHE A 226 11.32 -6.91 -11.70
C PHE A 226 10.96 -6.06 -12.92
N TYR A 227 10.80 -4.73 -12.72
CA TYR A 227 10.62 -3.82 -13.85
C TYR A 227 11.87 -3.78 -14.73
N TYR A 228 13.05 -3.54 -14.14
CA TYR A 228 14.29 -3.44 -14.91
C TYR A 228 14.65 -4.75 -15.62
N ALA A 229 14.37 -5.89 -14.99
CA ALA A 229 14.53 -7.21 -15.62
C ALA A 229 13.51 -7.45 -16.75
N LEU A 230 12.25 -6.98 -16.60
CA LEU A 230 11.21 -7.14 -17.62
C LEU A 230 11.51 -6.37 -18.92
N TYR A 231 12.19 -5.23 -18.80
CA TYR A 231 12.52 -4.36 -19.94
C TYR A 231 13.96 -4.48 -20.41
N ASP A 232 14.65 -5.58 -20.01
CA ASP A 232 16.03 -5.90 -20.41
C ASP A 232 17.05 -4.81 -20.05
N GLU A 233 16.74 -3.98 -19.04
CA GLU A 233 17.64 -2.95 -18.55
C GLU A 233 18.68 -3.52 -17.56
N LEU A 234 18.45 -4.75 -17.08
CA LEU A 234 19.34 -5.53 -16.22
C LEU A 234 19.41 -6.98 -16.68
N THR A 235 20.59 -7.57 -16.61
CA THR A 235 20.73 -9.03 -16.71
C THR A 235 20.11 -9.70 -15.47
N VAL A 236 19.69 -10.95 -15.61
CA VAL A 236 19.13 -11.73 -14.48
C VAL A 236 20.12 -11.82 -13.32
N ALA A 237 21.41 -12.04 -13.62
CA ALA A 237 22.45 -12.10 -12.60
C ALA A 237 22.59 -10.77 -11.84
N ALA A 238 22.57 -9.63 -12.53
CA ALA A 238 22.62 -8.32 -11.90
C ALA A 238 21.37 -8.05 -11.06
N ALA A 239 20.16 -8.42 -11.56
CA ALA A 239 18.92 -8.28 -10.82
C ALA A 239 18.92 -9.11 -9.52
N LEU A 240 19.43 -10.34 -9.58
CA LEU A 240 19.60 -11.19 -8.40
C LEU A 240 20.63 -10.62 -7.40
N GLY A 241 21.78 -10.11 -7.89
CA GLY A 241 22.79 -9.49 -7.04
C GLY A 241 22.28 -8.25 -6.31
N TYR A 242 21.67 -7.30 -7.02
CA TYR A 242 21.03 -6.14 -6.39
C TYR A 242 19.87 -6.55 -5.48
N GLY A 243 19.10 -7.55 -5.88
CA GLY A 243 17.99 -8.09 -5.10
C GLY A 243 18.44 -8.66 -3.77
N ALA A 244 19.53 -9.43 -3.74
CA ALA A 244 20.10 -9.97 -2.52
C ALA A 244 20.53 -8.85 -1.55
N ILE A 245 21.21 -7.81 -2.06
CA ILE A 245 21.64 -6.66 -1.24
C ILE A 245 20.40 -5.93 -0.66
N ILE A 246 19.42 -5.56 -1.49
CA ILE A 246 18.23 -4.84 -1.04
C ILE A 246 17.41 -5.70 -0.07
N TYR A 247 17.33 -7.02 -0.30
CA TYR A 247 16.62 -7.92 0.60
C TYR A 247 17.29 -8.04 1.96
N VAL A 248 18.64 -8.10 2.01
CA VAL A 248 19.40 -8.06 3.28
C VAL A 248 19.16 -6.74 4.01
N LEU A 249 19.19 -5.60 3.31
CA LEU A 249 18.87 -4.30 3.90
C LEU A 249 17.44 -4.25 4.44
N PHE A 250 16.49 -4.86 3.73
CA PHE A 250 15.11 -5.00 4.23
C PHE A 250 15.06 -5.82 5.52
N LEU A 251 15.71 -6.98 5.57
CA LEU A 251 15.74 -7.81 6.77
C LEU A 251 16.39 -7.09 7.96
N MET A 252 17.48 -6.39 7.74
CA MET A 252 18.16 -5.60 8.78
C MET A 252 17.27 -4.46 9.29
N THR A 253 16.64 -3.72 8.36
CA THR A 253 15.75 -2.61 8.73
C THR A 253 14.50 -3.13 9.44
N ALA A 254 13.91 -4.25 9.01
CA ALA A 254 12.80 -4.88 9.71
C ALA A 254 13.19 -5.36 11.10
N ALA A 255 14.36 -6.00 11.23
CA ALA A 255 14.87 -6.49 12.51
C ALA A 255 15.08 -5.38 13.53
N SER A 256 15.50 -4.19 13.10
CA SER A 256 15.62 -3.02 13.98
C SER A 256 14.31 -2.67 14.69
N TYR A 257 13.15 -2.95 14.07
CA TYR A 257 11.82 -2.68 14.64
C TYR A 257 11.15 -3.89 15.30
N GLU A 258 11.47 -5.11 14.85
CA GLU A 258 10.85 -6.34 15.38
C GLU A 258 11.73 -7.04 16.44
N GLY A 259 12.96 -6.57 16.63
CA GLY A 259 13.94 -7.21 17.54
C GLY A 259 14.48 -8.54 17.00
N SER A 260 14.08 -8.99 15.80
CA SER A 260 14.54 -10.25 15.21
C SER A 260 14.49 -10.21 13.68
N ILE A 261 15.45 -10.84 13.01
CA ILE A 261 15.54 -10.94 11.54
C ILE A 261 14.38 -11.77 10.95
N GLY A 262 13.85 -12.73 11.70
CA GLY A 262 12.77 -13.63 11.28
C GLY A 262 11.39 -13.24 11.79
N GLY A 263 11.18 -11.98 12.17
CA GLY A 263 9.94 -11.49 12.73
C GLY A 263 8.72 -11.64 11.79
N PRO A 264 7.50 -11.46 12.31
CA PRO A 264 6.26 -11.63 11.54
C PRO A 264 6.20 -10.79 10.27
N LEU A 265 6.68 -9.53 10.31
CA LEU A 265 6.72 -8.65 9.14
C LEU A 265 7.63 -9.24 8.06
N ALA A 266 8.91 -9.48 8.41
CA ALA A 266 9.92 -9.97 7.46
C ALA A 266 9.46 -11.28 6.81
N ARG A 267 8.89 -12.21 7.58
CA ARG A 267 8.38 -13.49 7.08
C ARG A 267 7.23 -13.32 6.10
N ASN A 268 6.22 -12.52 6.44
CA ASN A 268 5.05 -12.35 5.58
C ASN A 268 5.37 -11.56 4.30
N TYR A 269 6.31 -10.62 4.38
CA TYR A 269 6.82 -9.92 3.19
C TYR A 269 7.64 -10.85 2.30
N THR A 270 8.39 -11.79 2.88
CA THR A 270 9.06 -12.86 2.11
C THR A 270 8.05 -13.73 1.37
N TYR A 271 6.93 -14.11 2.00
CA TYR A 271 5.84 -14.83 1.32
C TYR A 271 5.25 -14.00 0.16
N ALA A 272 5.08 -12.69 0.35
CA ALA A 272 4.64 -11.79 -0.70
C ALA A 272 5.64 -11.73 -1.87
N LEU A 273 6.95 -11.68 -1.58
CA LEU A 273 8.01 -11.71 -2.58
C LEU A 273 8.03 -13.03 -3.37
N VAL A 274 7.88 -14.16 -2.69
CA VAL A 274 7.80 -15.49 -3.34
C VAL A 274 6.59 -15.56 -4.27
N LEU A 275 5.40 -15.13 -3.80
CA LEU A 275 4.20 -15.10 -4.65
C LEU A 275 4.41 -14.17 -5.85
N PHE A 276 4.92 -12.96 -5.64
CA PHE A 276 5.14 -12.00 -6.72
C PHE A 276 6.14 -12.54 -7.74
N SER A 277 7.24 -13.16 -7.29
CA SER A 277 8.25 -13.78 -8.16
C SER A 277 7.65 -14.92 -8.98
N ALA A 278 6.86 -15.80 -8.37
CA ALA A 278 6.18 -16.88 -9.10
C ALA A 278 5.21 -16.33 -10.16
N CYS A 279 4.41 -15.33 -9.83
CA CYS A 279 3.52 -14.67 -10.78
C CYS A 279 4.27 -13.93 -11.89
N TYR A 280 5.43 -13.34 -11.58
CA TYR A 280 6.30 -12.71 -12.58
C TYR A 280 6.86 -13.74 -13.58
N VAL A 281 7.34 -14.88 -13.11
CA VAL A 281 7.82 -15.97 -13.97
C VAL A 281 6.69 -16.53 -14.83
N LEU A 282 5.50 -16.67 -14.27
CA LEU A 282 4.31 -17.18 -14.95
C LEU A 282 3.49 -16.08 -15.66
N ARG A 283 4.01 -14.86 -15.83
CA ARG A 283 3.27 -13.68 -16.33
C ARG A 283 2.55 -13.89 -17.64
N ASP A 284 3.11 -14.70 -18.53
CA ASP A 284 2.55 -14.98 -19.86
C ASP A 284 1.35 -15.95 -19.80
N ARG A 285 1.11 -16.57 -18.65
CA ARG A 285 -0.05 -17.46 -18.41
C ARG A 285 -1.27 -16.73 -17.87
N PHE A 286 -1.11 -15.47 -17.45
CA PHE A 286 -2.23 -14.68 -16.93
C PHE A 286 -3.16 -14.24 -18.05
N ARG A 287 -4.45 -14.65 -17.94
CA ARG A 287 -5.49 -14.32 -18.90
C ARG A 287 -6.53 -13.39 -18.27
N ASP A 288 -7.43 -12.84 -19.11
CA ASP A 288 -8.54 -12.04 -18.62
C ASP A 288 -9.44 -12.86 -17.70
N ASN A 289 -9.67 -12.32 -16.50
CA ASN A 289 -10.58 -12.88 -15.51
C ASN A 289 -11.47 -11.78 -14.99
N ARG A 290 -12.77 -11.81 -15.35
CA ARG A 290 -13.72 -10.74 -15.05
C ARG A 290 -13.79 -10.39 -13.56
N VAL A 291 -13.70 -11.39 -12.69
CA VAL A 291 -13.79 -11.19 -11.23
C VAL A 291 -12.50 -10.54 -10.70
N LEU A 292 -11.35 -11.11 -11.03
CA LEU A 292 -10.05 -10.56 -10.58
C LEU A 292 -9.80 -9.17 -11.16
N ASP A 293 -10.14 -8.96 -12.43
CA ASP A 293 -9.95 -7.66 -13.10
C ASP A 293 -10.88 -6.60 -12.49
N PHE A 294 -12.14 -6.94 -12.20
CA PHE A 294 -13.08 -6.06 -11.49
C PHE A 294 -12.56 -5.70 -10.10
N LEU A 295 -12.17 -6.68 -9.27
CA LEU A 295 -11.65 -6.44 -7.93
C LEU A 295 -10.33 -5.65 -7.95
N ALA A 296 -9.49 -5.88 -8.95
CA ALA A 296 -8.25 -5.12 -9.14
C ALA A 296 -8.52 -3.66 -9.51
N ASP A 297 -9.50 -3.40 -10.37
CA ASP A 297 -9.89 -2.03 -10.76
C ASP A 297 -10.40 -1.23 -9.57
N ILE A 298 -11.25 -1.81 -8.72
CA ILE A 298 -11.80 -1.14 -7.53
C ILE A 298 -10.89 -1.25 -6.29
N SER A 299 -9.74 -1.92 -6.39
CA SER A 299 -8.88 -2.26 -5.22
C SER A 299 -8.46 -1.06 -4.38
N PHE A 300 -8.28 0.13 -4.99
CA PHE A 300 -7.86 1.32 -4.27
C PHE A 300 -8.98 1.90 -3.40
N PRO A 301 -10.18 2.24 -3.92
CA PRO A 301 -11.28 2.65 -3.06
C PRO A 301 -11.75 1.55 -2.09
N LEU A 302 -11.70 0.27 -2.49
CA LEU A 302 -11.97 -0.85 -1.58
C LEU A 302 -11.01 -0.85 -0.39
N TYR A 303 -9.71 -0.66 -0.65
CA TYR A 303 -8.70 -0.57 0.40
C TYR A 303 -8.94 0.60 1.35
N LEU A 304 -9.42 1.75 0.87
CA LEU A 304 -9.68 2.93 1.69
C LEU A 304 -10.97 2.82 2.52
N LEU A 305 -11.97 2.07 2.05
CA LEU A 305 -13.30 2.06 2.67
C LEU A 305 -13.56 0.85 3.58
N HIS A 306 -12.86 -0.28 3.34
CA HIS A 306 -13.21 -1.54 4.00
C HIS A 306 -13.11 -1.49 5.52
N SER A 307 -12.15 -0.74 6.07
CA SER A 307 -11.95 -0.66 7.52
C SER A 307 -13.10 0.06 8.21
N THR A 308 -13.13 1.38 8.18
CA THR A 308 -14.10 2.17 8.96
C THR A 308 -15.55 1.89 8.54
N VAL A 309 -15.84 1.89 7.23
CA VAL A 309 -17.19 1.62 6.74
C VAL A 309 -17.63 0.20 7.09
N GLY A 310 -16.76 -0.78 6.83
CA GLY A 310 -17.06 -2.19 7.11
C GLY A 310 -17.25 -2.46 8.60
N TYR A 311 -16.42 -1.88 9.46
CA TYR A 311 -16.51 -2.08 10.91
C TYR A 311 -17.80 -1.50 11.49
N VAL A 312 -18.16 -0.29 11.11
CA VAL A 312 -19.39 0.34 11.60
C VAL A 312 -20.62 -0.44 11.14
N LEU A 313 -20.67 -0.83 9.86
CA LEU A 313 -21.77 -1.64 9.36
C LEU A 313 -21.88 -3.00 10.06
N MET A 314 -20.75 -3.72 10.23
CA MET A 314 -20.74 -5.00 10.94
C MET A 314 -21.21 -4.82 12.39
N ALA A 315 -20.74 -3.78 13.07
CA ALA A 315 -21.11 -3.54 14.47
C ALA A 315 -22.62 -3.28 14.59
N ILE A 316 -23.20 -2.43 13.75
CA ILE A 316 -24.64 -2.14 13.74
C ILE A 316 -25.46 -3.40 13.44
N LEU A 317 -25.08 -4.19 12.44
CA LEU A 317 -25.78 -5.42 12.08
C LEU A 317 -25.75 -6.44 13.22
N ILE A 318 -24.61 -6.61 13.87
CA ILE A 318 -24.46 -7.54 15.00
C ILE A 318 -25.27 -7.06 16.20
N ASP A 319 -25.32 -5.77 16.48
CA ASP A 319 -26.14 -5.19 17.55
C ASP A 319 -27.64 -5.45 17.34
N HIS A 320 -28.07 -5.51 16.07
CA HIS A 320 -29.43 -5.94 15.69
C HIS A 320 -29.63 -7.46 15.67
N GLY A 321 -28.69 -8.24 16.19
CA GLY A 321 -28.80 -9.71 16.30
C GLY A 321 -28.43 -10.48 15.02
N VAL A 322 -27.87 -9.81 14.00
CA VAL A 322 -27.37 -10.50 12.80
C VAL A 322 -26.10 -11.26 13.16
N ALA A 323 -26.06 -12.56 12.85
CA ALA A 323 -24.87 -13.38 13.09
C ALA A 323 -23.66 -12.81 12.32
N PHE A 324 -22.48 -12.87 12.95
CA PHE A 324 -21.25 -12.29 12.42
C PHE A 324 -20.97 -12.69 10.95
N THR A 325 -21.24 -13.97 10.58
CA THR A 325 -21.03 -14.46 9.22
C THR A 325 -21.85 -13.68 8.19
N PHE A 326 -23.11 -13.39 8.47
CA PHE A 326 -23.93 -12.58 7.57
C PHE A 326 -23.57 -11.10 7.66
N ALA A 327 -23.24 -10.60 8.85
CA ALA A 327 -22.86 -9.21 9.04
C ALA A 327 -21.62 -8.84 8.20
N TRP A 328 -20.55 -9.65 8.21
CA TRP A 328 -19.38 -9.33 7.40
C TRP A 328 -19.62 -9.50 5.89
N VAL A 329 -20.43 -10.48 5.46
CA VAL A 329 -20.77 -10.67 4.04
C VAL A 329 -21.59 -9.48 3.51
N ILE A 330 -22.61 -9.05 4.26
CA ILE A 330 -23.42 -7.88 3.90
C ILE A 330 -22.55 -6.63 3.86
N SER A 331 -21.73 -6.41 4.89
CA SER A 331 -20.84 -5.25 4.97
C SER A 331 -19.83 -5.23 3.82
N LEU A 332 -19.26 -6.37 3.45
CA LEU A 332 -18.39 -6.50 2.28
C LEU A 332 -19.15 -6.15 1.00
N GLY A 333 -20.37 -6.66 0.82
CA GLY A 333 -21.21 -6.35 -0.33
C GLY A 333 -21.46 -4.85 -0.47
N VAL A 334 -21.82 -4.17 0.63
CA VAL A 334 -22.02 -2.71 0.65
C VAL A 334 -20.72 -1.97 0.32
N VAL A 335 -19.61 -2.36 0.94
CA VAL A 335 -18.30 -1.73 0.67
C VAL A 335 -17.87 -1.91 -0.77
N LEU A 336 -18.08 -3.08 -1.38
CA LEU A 336 -17.80 -3.32 -2.81
C LEU A 336 -18.64 -2.42 -3.71
N LEU A 337 -19.93 -2.23 -3.42
CA LEU A 337 -20.81 -1.34 -4.16
C LEU A 337 -20.36 0.12 -4.06
N VAL A 338 -20.03 0.59 -2.85
CA VAL A 338 -19.55 1.96 -2.63
C VAL A 338 -18.19 2.14 -3.32
N ALA A 339 -17.27 1.17 -3.20
CA ALA A 339 -15.96 1.20 -3.85
C ALA A 339 -16.09 1.27 -5.37
N PHE A 340 -17.01 0.50 -5.96
CA PHE A 340 -17.32 0.59 -7.39
C PHE A 340 -17.86 1.96 -7.79
N GLY A 341 -18.77 2.54 -6.99
CA GLY A 341 -19.26 3.89 -7.20
C GLY A 341 -18.15 4.94 -7.18
N VAL A 342 -17.27 4.88 -6.17
CA VAL A 342 -16.11 5.78 -6.05
C VAL A 342 -15.15 5.57 -7.22
N HIS A 343 -14.86 4.33 -7.61
CA HIS A 343 -14.02 4.05 -8.78
C HIS A 343 -14.57 4.69 -10.05
N LYS A 344 -15.86 4.47 -10.32
CA LYS A 344 -16.51 4.92 -11.55
C LYS A 344 -16.69 6.43 -11.62
N TYR A 345 -17.16 7.06 -10.52
CA TYR A 345 -17.59 8.45 -10.51
C TYR A 345 -16.56 9.43 -9.95
N VAL A 346 -15.54 8.95 -9.22
CA VAL A 346 -14.48 9.80 -8.65
C VAL A 346 -13.13 9.43 -9.24
N GLU A 347 -12.66 8.18 -9.11
CA GLU A 347 -11.30 7.80 -9.48
C GLU A 347 -11.03 7.95 -10.99
N ILE A 348 -11.90 7.42 -11.85
CA ILE A 348 -11.73 7.50 -13.31
C ILE A 348 -11.73 8.96 -13.79
N PRO A 349 -12.72 9.82 -13.45
CA PRO A 349 -12.74 11.21 -13.88
C PRO A 349 -11.54 12.02 -13.39
N VAL A 350 -11.16 11.86 -12.12
CA VAL A 350 -10.05 12.60 -11.53
C VAL A 350 -8.71 12.18 -12.14
N ASN A 351 -8.50 10.89 -12.41
CA ASN A 351 -7.31 10.41 -13.11
C ASN A 351 -7.22 10.96 -14.55
N ALA A 352 -8.37 11.07 -15.24
CA ALA A 352 -8.42 11.68 -16.57
C ALA A 352 -8.12 13.19 -16.52
N PHE A 353 -8.64 13.90 -15.53
CA PHE A 353 -8.34 15.31 -15.28
C PHE A 353 -6.85 15.53 -14.97
N GLY A 354 -6.26 14.72 -14.09
CA GLY A 354 -4.84 14.79 -13.75
C GLY A 354 -3.92 14.59 -14.97
N LYS A 355 -4.31 13.71 -15.92
CA LYS A 355 -3.60 13.57 -17.19
C LYS A 355 -3.67 14.85 -18.05
N LYS A 356 -4.85 15.50 -18.12
CA LYS A 356 -5.01 16.78 -18.85
C LYS A 356 -4.14 17.87 -18.25
N VAL A 357 -4.22 18.09 -16.91
CA VAL A 357 -3.43 19.09 -16.21
C VAL A 357 -1.92 18.86 -16.39
N SER A 358 -1.47 17.62 -16.22
CA SER A 358 -0.05 17.27 -16.36
C SER A 358 0.49 17.46 -17.78
N ASN A 359 -0.33 17.28 -18.82
CA ASN A 359 0.07 17.49 -20.20
C ASN A 359 0.16 18.99 -20.54
N LEU A 360 -0.62 19.85 -19.89
CA LEU A 360 -0.51 21.31 -20.01
C LEU A 360 0.75 21.88 -19.34
N ALA A 361 1.18 21.25 -18.25
CA ALA A 361 2.33 21.67 -17.47
C ALA A 361 3.70 21.23 -18.03
N GLY A 362 3.75 20.27 -18.95
CA GLY A 362 5.00 19.71 -19.48
C GLY A 362 4.91 19.23 -20.91
N ARG A 363 5.74 19.77 -21.81
CA ARG A 363 6.04 19.09 -23.07
C ARG A 363 6.79 17.81 -22.73
N PRO A 364 6.40 16.63 -23.31
CA PRO A 364 7.16 15.40 -23.10
C PRO A 364 8.60 15.62 -23.58
N PRO A 365 9.62 15.07 -22.90
CA PRO A 365 10.96 15.00 -23.45
C PRO A 365 10.88 14.26 -24.79
N LYS A 366 11.62 14.76 -25.81
CA LYS A 366 11.72 14.08 -27.09
C LYS A 366 12.08 12.60 -26.84
N PRO A 367 11.39 11.64 -27.50
CA PRO A 367 11.76 10.25 -27.36
C PRO A 367 13.26 10.12 -27.67
N VAL A 368 13.99 9.42 -26.81
CA VAL A 368 15.38 9.04 -27.10
C VAL A 368 15.31 8.15 -28.33
N GLN A 369 15.72 8.72 -29.50
CA GLN A 369 15.95 7.93 -30.68
C GLN A 369 17.02 6.89 -30.28
N ARG A 370 16.64 5.64 -30.15
CA ARG A 370 17.58 4.53 -30.26
C ARG A 370 17.94 4.50 -31.73
N ASP A 371 19.18 4.82 -32.02
CA ASP A 371 19.74 4.55 -33.33
C ASP A 371 19.42 3.11 -33.69
N ALA A 372 18.67 2.95 -34.77
CA ALA A 372 18.41 1.63 -35.32
C ALA A 372 19.79 1.05 -35.64
N LEU A 373 20.14 -0.06 -34.99
CA LEU A 373 21.30 -0.86 -35.42
C LEU A 373 21.17 -1.11 -36.93
N PRO A 374 22.19 -0.84 -37.71
CA PRO A 374 22.18 -1.16 -39.15
C PRO A 374 21.95 -2.66 -39.26
N LEU A 375 20.92 -3.04 -39.99
CA LEU A 375 20.77 -4.42 -40.47
C LEU A 375 21.95 -4.65 -41.42
N GLU A 376 23.03 -5.25 -40.91
CA GLU A 376 24.10 -5.77 -41.78
C GLU A 376 23.51 -6.82 -42.70
N GLY A 377 23.81 -6.64 -43.98
CA GLY A 377 23.21 -7.33 -45.09
C GLY A 377 23.43 -8.83 -45.06
N SER A 378 22.46 -9.50 -45.60
CA SER A 378 22.56 -10.87 -46.13
C SER A 378 23.16 -10.77 -47.55
N PRO A 379 24.08 -11.68 -47.92
CA PRO A 379 24.33 -11.98 -49.30
C PRO A 379 23.23 -12.87 -49.90
#